data_98c70cd408b477355ad50bf92e64b26a
#
_entry.id   98c70cd408b477355ad50bf92e64b26a
#
_cell.length_a   1.000
_cell.length_b   1.000
_cell.length_c   1.000
_cell.angle_alpha   90.00
_cell.angle_beta   90.00
_cell.angle_gamma   90.00
#
_symmetry.space_group_name_H-M   'P 1'
#
loop_
_entity.id
_entity.type
_entity.pdbx_description
1 polymer ?
#
loop_
_entity_poly.entity_id
_entity_poly.type
_entity_poly.pdbx_seq_one_letter_code
_entity_poly.pdbx_strand_id
1 'polypeptide(L)'
;MTGDMNAREYSTRSHARRTPETVAHVMAAAARLGPDGRGRFLAPAALQSWPGIVHGGGLVALLDAAARALGSGDGPRRLEGRLTSSVPIETALDLEGHAERDVATVTILERAQPLTSATVDAGAVEADPAEAVPAEWTAAGREGWPMPLSDQCLACGAHNALGLQLGLRWDRDGVWAHFRPRASWRGPGDRIDPALAPVLLDEVAWWLGALVTKEGGLTNRISVTLLRPDAAVPGPITAVGRFADVTPVDRRRIFWRTRSGLLAADGTLLAVASIVFRPGAEYSTRQMSFFRARTDPENFARMFPGYAG
;
A
#
# COMPACT_ATOMS: atom_id res chain seq x y z
N MET A 1 6.78 64.77 -29.14
CA MET A 1 7.82 63.83 -28.67
C MET A 1 7.10 62.59 -28.21
N THR A 2 7.02 61.66 -29.08
CA THR A 2 6.30 60.39 -28.95
C THR A 2 7.30 59.33 -28.44
N GLY A 3 7.07 58.80 -27.26
CA GLY A 3 7.86 57.72 -26.67
C GLY A 3 7.21 56.38 -26.94
N ASP A 4 7.87 55.58 -27.75
CA ASP A 4 7.56 54.22 -28.10
C ASP A 4 7.72 53.30 -26.86
N MET A 5 6.66 52.63 -26.42
CA MET A 5 6.72 51.59 -25.40
C MET A 5 6.74 50.22 -26.09
N ASN A 6 7.91 49.62 -26.07
CA ASN A 6 8.20 48.26 -26.50
C ASN A 6 7.27 47.23 -25.86
N ALA A 7 6.48 46.55 -26.70
CA ALA A 7 5.75 45.33 -26.37
C ALA A 7 6.80 44.20 -26.13
N ARG A 8 6.97 43.79 -24.87
CA ARG A 8 7.72 42.57 -24.53
C ARG A 8 6.93 41.36 -25.02
N GLU A 9 7.50 40.69 -26.01
CA GLU A 9 7.07 39.38 -26.44
C GLU A 9 7.11 38.41 -25.27
N TYR A 10 5.94 37.99 -24.77
CA TYR A 10 5.80 36.85 -23.90
C TYR A 10 6.05 35.58 -24.75
N SER A 11 7.26 35.08 -24.71
CA SER A 11 7.60 33.75 -25.21
C SER A 11 6.70 32.72 -24.56
N THR A 12 5.75 32.19 -25.33
CA THR A 12 4.99 31.00 -24.97
C THR A 12 5.91 29.78 -24.96
N ARG A 13 6.57 29.56 -23.82
CA ARG A 13 7.24 28.26 -23.60
C ARG A 13 6.17 27.18 -23.70
N SER A 14 6.21 26.43 -24.76
CA SER A 14 5.48 25.18 -24.94
C SER A 14 5.70 24.32 -23.69
N HIS A 15 4.68 24.20 -22.85
CA HIS A 15 4.63 23.21 -21.80
C HIS A 15 4.46 21.87 -22.52
N ALA A 16 5.60 21.22 -22.87
CA ALA A 16 5.59 19.83 -23.23
C ALA A 16 4.79 19.12 -22.13
N ARG A 17 3.67 18.49 -22.47
CA ARG A 17 2.86 17.70 -21.53
C ARG A 17 3.79 16.61 -20.99
N ARG A 18 4.27 16.79 -19.75
CA ARG A 18 5.00 15.72 -19.05
C ARG A 18 4.05 14.53 -19.01
N THR A 19 4.51 13.39 -19.49
CA THR A 19 3.79 12.13 -19.31
C THR A 19 3.47 12.02 -17.81
N PRO A 20 2.22 11.74 -17.42
CA PRO A 20 1.88 11.63 -16.02
C PRO A 20 2.77 10.57 -15.38
N GLU A 21 3.36 10.90 -14.26
CA GLU A 21 4.26 10.00 -13.52
C GLU A 21 3.47 8.79 -13.05
N THR A 22 3.97 7.57 -13.34
CA THR A 22 3.35 6.33 -12.89
C THR A 22 3.96 5.87 -11.57
N VAL A 23 3.21 5.10 -10.79
CA VAL A 23 3.71 4.51 -9.54
C VAL A 23 4.93 3.61 -9.79
N ALA A 24 4.92 2.83 -10.88
CA ALA A 24 6.07 2.00 -11.27
C ALA A 24 7.34 2.82 -11.44
N HIS A 25 7.24 3.97 -12.13
CA HIS A 25 8.38 4.85 -12.36
C HIS A 25 8.92 5.44 -11.04
N VAL A 26 8.01 5.91 -10.17
CA VAL A 26 8.39 6.48 -8.86
C VAL A 26 9.04 5.44 -7.97
N MET A 27 8.48 4.22 -7.91
CA MET A 27 9.03 3.14 -7.11
C MET A 27 10.40 2.68 -7.61
N ALA A 28 10.55 2.50 -8.92
CA ALA A 28 11.85 2.14 -9.51
C ALA A 28 12.91 3.24 -9.32
N ALA A 29 12.50 4.50 -9.26
CA ALA A 29 13.41 5.61 -8.98
C ALA A 29 13.80 5.69 -7.50
N ALA A 30 12.90 5.33 -6.59
CA ALA A 30 13.09 5.40 -5.15
C ALA A 30 14.00 4.28 -4.59
N ALA A 31 14.03 3.10 -5.21
CA ALA A 31 14.79 1.93 -4.76
C ALA A 31 15.68 1.40 -5.91
N ARG A 32 16.90 1.91 -5.99
CA ARG A 32 17.85 1.56 -7.05
C ARG A 32 18.98 0.69 -6.54
N LEU A 33 19.13 -0.49 -7.11
CA LEU A 33 20.25 -1.39 -6.88
C LEU A 33 21.23 -1.34 -8.05
N GLY A 34 22.52 -1.38 -7.73
CA GLY A 34 23.60 -1.62 -8.70
C GLY A 34 23.77 -3.12 -8.98
N PRO A 35 24.64 -3.47 -9.96
CA PRO A 35 24.94 -4.86 -10.32
C PRO A 35 25.56 -5.68 -9.16
N ASP A 36 26.16 -5.01 -8.19
CA ASP A 36 26.75 -5.60 -6.98
C ASP A 36 25.73 -5.84 -5.86
N GLY A 37 24.45 -5.59 -6.12
CA GLY A 37 23.38 -5.72 -5.13
C GLY A 37 23.36 -4.60 -4.09
N ARG A 38 24.14 -3.53 -4.27
CA ARG A 38 24.15 -2.35 -3.40
C ARG A 38 23.52 -1.17 -4.08
N GLY A 39 22.90 -0.30 -3.30
CA GLY A 39 22.21 0.83 -3.86
C GLY A 39 21.75 1.86 -2.86
N ARG A 40 20.84 2.70 -3.33
CA ARG A 40 20.29 3.80 -2.56
C ARG A 40 18.77 3.72 -2.55
N PHE A 41 18.22 4.05 -1.43
CA PHE A 41 16.80 4.22 -1.21
C PHE A 41 16.50 5.68 -0.89
N LEU A 42 15.54 6.27 -1.59
CA LEU A 42 15.05 7.64 -1.34
C LEU A 42 13.57 7.71 -1.72
N ALA A 43 12.68 7.52 -0.75
CA ALA A 43 11.25 7.61 -0.99
C ALA A 43 10.77 9.06 -1.03
N PRO A 44 10.12 9.52 -2.10
CA PRO A 44 9.49 10.84 -2.13
C PRO A 44 8.26 10.90 -1.21
N ALA A 45 7.84 12.11 -0.84
CA ALA A 45 6.67 12.35 0.01
C ALA A 45 5.38 11.70 -0.49
N ALA A 46 5.24 11.50 -1.81
CA ALA A 46 4.08 10.83 -2.41
C ALA A 46 3.91 9.36 -1.99
N LEU A 47 4.94 8.72 -1.44
CA LEU A 47 4.89 7.33 -0.96
C LEU A 47 4.60 7.22 0.55
N GLN A 48 4.24 8.31 1.22
CA GLN A 48 3.97 8.28 2.66
C GLN A 48 2.64 7.60 3.03
N SER A 49 2.55 7.16 4.29
CA SER A 49 1.30 6.81 4.98
C SER A 49 0.96 7.89 6.03
N TRP A 50 1.47 7.73 7.24
CA TRP A 50 1.48 8.77 8.26
C TRP A 50 2.51 9.85 7.89
N PRO A 51 2.31 11.11 8.33
CA PRO A 51 3.23 12.19 8.01
C PRO A 51 4.69 11.82 8.35
N GLY A 52 5.55 11.88 7.36
CA GLY A 52 6.98 11.65 7.50
C GLY A 52 7.46 10.21 7.33
N ILE A 53 6.58 9.23 7.15
CA ILE A 53 6.97 7.81 7.00
C ILE A 53 6.38 7.16 5.75
N VAL A 54 7.11 6.24 5.15
CA VAL A 54 6.68 5.48 3.98
C VAL A 54 5.55 4.53 4.33
N HIS A 55 4.61 4.32 3.42
CA HIS A 55 3.48 3.38 3.55
C HIS A 55 3.99 1.93 3.66
N GLY A 56 3.46 1.13 4.61
CA GLY A 56 3.91 -0.24 4.85
C GLY A 56 3.84 -1.13 3.62
N GLY A 57 2.68 -1.24 3.00
CA GLY A 57 2.52 -1.94 1.73
C GLY A 57 3.32 -1.31 0.58
N GLY A 58 3.53 0.02 0.63
CA GLY A 58 4.40 0.74 -0.29
C GLY A 58 5.87 0.32 -0.17
N LEU A 59 6.37 0.07 1.05
CA LEU A 59 7.71 -0.48 1.27
C LEU A 59 7.87 -1.85 0.62
N VAL A 60 6.90 -2.75 0.82
CA VAL A 60 6.95 -4.08 0.21
C VAL A 60 6.92 -3.99 -1.32
N ALA A 61 6.11 -3.09 -1.89
CA ALA A 61 6.09 -2.84 -3.32
C ALA A 61 7.41 -2.27 -3.87
N LEU A 62 8.05 -1.36 -3.14
CA LEU A 62 9.37 -0.82 -3.48
C LEU A 62 10.45 -1.90 -3.48
N LEU A 63 10.44 -2.77 -2.47
CA LEU A 63 11.40 -3.87 -2.36
C LEU A 63 11.15 -4.96 -3.41
N ASP A 64 9.88 -5.20 -3.81
CA ASP A 64 9.54 -6.03 -4.95
C ASP A 64 10.10 -5.45 -6.26
N ALA A 65 9.95 -4.14 -6.48
CA ALA A 65 10.49 -3.49 -7.66
C ALA A 65 12.04 -3.59 -7.72
N ALA A 66 12.71 -3.45 -6.58
CA ALA A 66 14.16 -3.63 -6.48
C ALA A 66 14.58 -5.10 -6.69
N ALA A 67 13.82 -6.07 -6.17
CA ALA A 67 14.08 -7.50 -6.37
C ALA A 67 13.94 -7.90 -7.85
N ARG A 68 12.97 -7.33 -8.57
CA ARG A 68 12.83 -7.55 -10.02
C ARG A 68 14.03 -7.03 -10.80
N ALA A 69 14.66 -5.94 -10.36
CA ALA A 69 15.91 -5.46 -10.95
C ALA A 69 17.09 -6.44 -10.74
N LEU A 70 17.01 -7.33 -9.75
CA LEU A 70 17.96 -8.44 -9.53
C LEU A 70 17.60 -9.72 -10.32
N GLY A 71 16.51 -9.69 -11.11
CA GLY A 71 16.11 -10.82 -11.95
C GLY A 71 15.06 -11.75 -11.36
N SER A 72 14.36 -11.37 -10.28
CA SER A 72 13.30 -12.20 -9.68
C SER A 72 12.06 -12.42 -10.56
N GLY A 73 12.01 -11.82 -11.75
CA GLY A 73 10.91 -12.01 -12.70
C GLY A 73 9.64 -11.19 -12.38
N ASP A 74 8.72 -11.16 -13.37
CA ASP A 74 7.45 -10.39 -13.28
C ASP A 74 6.21 -11.28 -13.07
N GLY A 75 6.37 -12.60 -13.06
CA GLY A 75 5.29 -13.57 -12.91
C GLY A 75 4.63 -13.59 -11.51
N PRO A 76 3.77 -14.61 -11.27
CA PRO A 76 3.23 -14.87 -9.94
C PRO A 76 4.35 -15.03 -8.92
N ARG A 77 4.18 -14.44 -7.73
CA ARG A 77 5.22 -14.45 -6.69
C ARG A 77 4.66 -14.14 -5.32
N ARG A 78 5.41 -14.55 -4.31
CA ARG A 78 5.12 -14.23 -2.91
C ARG A 78 6.10 -13.18 -2.39
N LEU A 79 5.56 -12.20 -1.71
CA LEU A 79 6.30 -11.11 -1.08
C LEU A 79 6.18 -11.26 0.44
N GLU A 80 7.29 -11.38 1.15
CA GLU A 80 7.34 -11.48 2.61
C GLU A 80 8.09 -10.26 3.18
N GLY A 81 7.34 -9.25 3.61
CA GLY A 81 7.88 -8.01 4.20
C GLY A 81 7.99 -8.09 5.72
N ARG A 82 9.13 -7.69 6.28
CA ARG A 82 9.34 -7.49 7.72
C ARG A 82 9.62 -6.00 7.97
N LEU A 83 8.70 -5.32 8.65
CA LEU A 83 8.77 -3.91 8.98
C LEU A 83 9.17 -3.77 10.46
N THR A 84 10.46 -3.63 10.73
CA THR A 84 10.99 -3.58 12.11
C THR A 84 11.03 -2.16 12.66
N SER A 85 11.14 -1.17 11.77
CA SER A 85 11.16 0.25 12.09
C SER A 85 10.45 1.06 11.03
N SER A 86 10.01 2.27 11.39
CA SER A 86 9.49 3.22 10.42
C SER A 86 10.60 3.68 9.48
N VAL A 87 10.30 3.70 8.19
CA VAL A 87 11.22 4.21 7.16
C VAL A 87 10.82 5.65 6.82
N PRO A 88 11.69 6.64 7.01
CA PRO A 88 11.37 8.03 6.73
C PRO A 88 11.30 8.30 5.22
N ILE A 89 10.40 9.23 4.83
CA ILE A 89 10.41 9.81 3.47
C ILE A 89 11.55 10.83 3.33
N GLU A 90 11.93 11.14 2.10
CA GLU A 90 12.92 12.20 1.75
C GLU A 90 14.26 12.07 2.48
N THR A 91 14.56 10.85 2.94
CA THR A 91 15.82 10.52 3.62
C THR A 91 16.57 9.47 2.80
N ALA A 92 17.82 9.78 2.47
CA ALA A 92 18.68 8.84 1.74
C ALA A 92 19.15 7.73 2.70
N LEU A 93 18.81 6.48 2.34
CA LEU A 93 19.17 5.27 3.08
C LEU A 93 19.96 4.32 2.17
N ASP A 94 20.64 3.37 2.77
CA ASP A 94 21.30 2.32 2.01
C ASP A 94 20.32 1.21 1.64
N LEU A 95 20.55 0.60 0.49
CA LEU A 95 19.77 -0.52 -0.02
C LEU A 95 20.74 -1.66 -0.34
N GLU A 96 20.46 -2.84 0.18
CA GLU A 96 21.19 -4.07 -0.14
C GLU A 96 20.22 -5.14 -0.64
N GLY A 97 20.63 -5.88 -1.66
CA GLY A 97 19.84 -6.96 -2.22
C GLY A 97 20.72 -8.06 -2.76
N HIS A 98 20.22 -9.27 -2.68
CA HIS A 98 20.82 -10.44 -3.33
C HIS A 98 19.71 -11.34 -3.88
N ALA A 99 20.02 -12.06 -4.92
CA ALA A 99 19.12 -13.05 -5.50
C ALA A 99 19.85 -14.39 -5.64
N GLU A 100 19.14 -15.45 -5.31
CA GLU A 100 19.59 -16.82 -5.51
C GLU A 100 18.43 -17.62 -6.09
N ARG A 101 18.60 -18.09 -7.33
CA ARG A 101 17.54 -18.76 -8.11
C ARG A 101 16.29 -17.87 -8.21
N ASP A 102 15.16 -18.38 -7.71
CA ASP A 102 13.85 -17.71 -7.77
C ASP A 102 13.55 -16.83 -6.55
N VAL A 103 14.51 -16.70 -5.62
CA VAL A 103 14.34 -15.95 -4.38
C VAL A 103 15.28 -14.75 -4.36
N ALA A 104 14.73 -13.57 -4.16
CA ALA A 104 15.49 -12.36 -3.92
C ALA A 104 15.16 -11.79 -2.54
N THR A 105 16.17 -11.30 -1.84
CA THR A 105 16.00 -10.56 -0.58
C THR A 105 16.56 -9.17 -0.74
N VAL A 106 15.78 -8.16 -0.33
CA VAL A 106 16.17 -6.76 -0.37
C VAL A 106 15.92 -6.13 0.99
N THR A 107 16.89 -5.33 1.46
CA THR A 107 16.88 -4.71 2.79
C THR A 107 17.21 -3.23 2.70
N ILE A 108 16.42 -2.40 3.38
CA ILE A 108 16.70 -0.98 3.62
C ILE A 108 17.42 -0.85 4.96
N LEU A 109 18.56 -0.13 4.94
CA LEU A 109 19.40 0.04 6.11
C LEU A 109 19.62 1.52 6.44
N GLU A 110 19.68 1.82 7.72
CA GLU A 110 20.21 3.08 8.25
C GLU A 110 21.45 2.78 9.07
N ARG A 111 22.62 3.33 8.68
CA ARG A 111 23.89 3.10 9.38
C ARG A 111 24.17 1.60 9.62
N ALA A 112 23.97 0.79 8.59
CA ALA A 112 24.10 -0.68 8.61
C ALA A 112 23.10 -1.41 9.53
N GLN A 113 22.08 -0.75 10.06
CA GLN A 113 21.00 -1.38 10.82
C GLN A 113 19.77 -1.61 9.93
N PRO A 114 19.20 -2.82 9.85
CA PRO A 114 18.02 -3.09 9.06
C PRO A 114 16.79 -2.36 9.62
N LEU A 115 16.12 -1.56 8.78
CA LEU A 115 14.82 -0.95 9.08
C LEU A 115 13.68 -1.82 8.55
N THR A 116 13.85 -2.33 7.34
CA THR A 116 12.81 -3.10 6.65
C THR A 116 13.49 -4.04 5.66
N SER A 117 12.97 -5.24 5.53
CA SER A 117 13.40 -6.20 4.50
C SER A 117 12.20 -6.85 3.82
N ALA A 118 12.38 -7.30 2.59
CA ALA A 118 11.44 -8.17 1.92
C ALA A 118 12.16 -9.31 1.21
N THR A 119 11.56 -10.49 1.26
CA THR A 119 11.91 -11.64 0.43
C THR A 119 10.85 -11.77 -0.67
N VAL A 120 11.29 -11.91 -1.89
CA VAL A 120 10.46 -12.11 -3.08
C VAL A 120 10.76 -13.50 -3.61
N ASP A 121 9.76 -14.38 -3.61
CA ASP A 121 9.85 -15.73 -4.15
C ASP A 121 9.00 -15.81 -5.42
N ALA A 122 9.68 -15.98 -6.56
CA ALA A 122 9.09 -16.05 -7.90
C ALA A 122 8.83 -17.49 -8.37
N GLY A 123 8.93 -18.48 -7.49
CA GLY A 123 8.59 -19.87 -7.78
C GLY A 123 7.11 -20.08 -8.09
N ALA A 124 6.72 -21.32 -8.33
CA ALA A 124 5.31 -21.67 -8.53
C ALA A 124 4.51 -21.32 -7.26
N VAL A 125 3.70 -20.27 -7.36
CA VAL A 125 2.90 -19.77 -6.23
C VAL A 125 1.45 -20.12 -6.48
N GLU A 126 0.94 -21.06 -5.69
CA GLU A 126 -0.48 -21.27 -5.53
C GLU A 126 -0.97 -20.52 -4.28
N ALA A 127 -2.19 -19.95 -4.37
CA ALA A 127 -2.83 -19.43 -3.17
C ALA A 127 -3.08 -20.58 -2.22
N ASP A 128 -2.66 -20.46 -0.96
CA ASP A 128 -3.12 -21.37 0.08
C ASP A 128 -4.66 -21.29 0.12
N PRO A 129 -5.39 -22.40 -0.03
CA PRO A 129 -6.85 -22.42 0.10
C PRO A 129 -7.34 -21.75 1.40
N ALA A 130 -6.53 -21.79 2.46
CA ALA A 130 -6.82 -21.08 3.70
C ALA A 130 -6.66 -19.55 3.59
N GLU A 131 -5.96 -19.04 2.57
CA GLU A 131 -5.83 -17.63 2.26
C GLU A 131 -6.91 -17.14 1.27
N ALA A 132 -7.67 -18.06 0.66
CA ALA A 132 -8.72 -17.70 -0.28
C ALA A 132 -9.78 -16.82 0.37
N VAL A 133 -10.10 -15.72 -0.28
CA VAL A 133 -11.28 -14.91 0.05
C VAL A 133 -12.50 -15.61 -0.58
N PRO A 134 -13.56 -15.89 0.20
CA PRO A 134 -14.75 -16.51 -0.37
C PRO A 134 -15.29 -15.73 -1.57
N ALA A 135 -15.61 -16.43 -2.65
CA ALA A 135 -16.04 -15.81 -3.92
C ALA A 135 -17.34 -14.98 -3.76
N GLU A 136 -18.20 -15.35 -2.80
CA GLU A 136 -19.40 -14.61 -2.44
C GLU A 136 -19.11 -13.24 -1.80
N TRP A 137 -17.86 -12.96 -1.47
CA TRP A 137 -17.43 -11.71 -0.86
C TRP A 137 -17.15 -10.63 -1.89
N THR A 138 -18.14 -10.29 -2.67
CA THR A 138 -18.09 -9.15 -3.55
C THR A 138 -18.56 -7.89 -2.81
N ALA A 139 -17.93 -6.75 -3.08
CA ALA A 139 -18.38 -5.46 -2.52
C ALA A 139 -19.54 -4.86 -3.31
N ALA A 140 -19.97 -5.49 -4.40
CA ALA A 140 -21.02 -4.98 -5.25
C ALA A 140 -22.37 -4.95 -4.49
N GLY A 141 -22.96 -3.77 -4.40
CA GLY A 141 -24.23 -3.54 -3.73
C GLY A 141 -24.18 -3.51 -2.19
N ARG A 142 -22.99 -3.60 -1.57
CA ARG A 142 -22.86 -3.46 -0.11
C ARG A 142 -22.95 -1.99 0.30
N GLU A 143 -23.77 -1.74 1.31
CA GLU A 143 -23.80 -0.47 2.02
C GLU A 143 -22.88 -0.53 3.23
N GLY A 144 -22.20 0.58 3.55
CA GLY A 144 -21.29 0.64 4.68
C GLY A 144 -20.89 2.07 5.01
N TRP A 145 -20.33 2.26 6.20
CA TRP A 145 -19.81 3.54 6.65
C TRP A 145 -18.47 3.85 5.98
N PRO A 146 -18.24 5.12 5.60
CA PRO A 146 -16.94 5.49 5.02
C PRO A 146 -15.84 5.48 6.08
N MET A 147 -14.63 5.09 5.67
CA MET A 147 -13.42 5.27 6.46
C MET A 147 -12.90 6.70 6.36
N PRO A 148 -12.20 7.21 7.40
CA PRO A 148 -11.54 8.50 7.31
C PRO A 148 -10.47 8.50 6.22
N LEU A 149 -10.40 9.59 5.48
CA LEU A 149 -9.36 9.81 4.47
C LEU A 149 -8.23 10.65 5.07
N SER A 150 -7.01 10.34 4.68
CA SER A 150 -5.88 11.23 4.95
C SER A 150 -5.71 12.26 3.82
N ASP A 151 -4.79 13.22 3.99
CA ASP A 151 -4.50 14.18 2.93
C ASP A 151 -3.51 13.59 1.91
N GLN A 152 -2.44 12.94 2.37
CA GLN A 152 -1.29 12.58 1.56
C GLN A 152 -0.89 11.10 1.59
N CYS A 153 -1.67 10.22 2.22
CA CYS A 153 -1.37 8.78 2.22
C CYS A 153 -1.35 8.21 0.80
N LEU A 154 -0.42 7.30 0.52
CA LEU A 154 -0.31 6.62 -0.76
C LEU A 154 -1.57 5.81 -1.09
N ALA A 155 -2.23 5.20 -0.10
CA ALA A 155 -3.47 4.46 -0.30
C ALA A 155 -4.69 5.40 -0.29
N CYS A 156 -5.00 6.03 0.85
CA CYS A 156 -6.26 6.76 1.08
C CYS A 156 -6.15 8.29 0.98
N GLY A 157 -5.00 8.84 0.56
CA GLY A 157 -4.76 10.28 0.53
C GLY A 157 -5.56 11.04 -0.53
N ALA A 158 -6.51 11.88 -0.11
CA ALA A 158 -7.40 12.61 -1.01
C ALA A 158 -6.65 13.59 -1.94
N HIS A 159 -5.52 14.14 -1.49
CA HIS A 159 -4.71 15.11 -2.23
C HIS A 159 -3.39 14.54 -2.75
N ASN A 160 -3.12 13.24 -2.58
CA ASN A 160 -1.95 12.60 -3.15
C ASN A 160 -2.18 12.33 -4.65
N ALA A 161 -1.49 13.07 -5.51
CA ALA A 161 -1.64 12.94 -6.96
C ALA A 161 -1.22 11.56 -7.48
N LEU A 162 -0.22 10.92 -6.86
CA LEU A 162 0.23 9.56 -7.18
C LEU A 162 -0.64 8.50 -6.50
N GLY A 163 -1.26 8.80 -5.35
CA GLY A 163 -1.98 7.87 -4.51
C GLY A 163 -3.18 7.21 -5.17
N LEU A 164 -3.64 6.11 -4.58
CA LEU A 164 -4.86 5.40 -5.01
C LEU A 164 -6.12 6.23 -4.78
N GLN A 165 -6.09 7.16 -3.81
CA GLN A 165 -7.26 7.95 -3.34
C GLN A 165 -8.43 7.03 -2.96
N LEU A 166 -8.12 6.00 -2.23
CA LEU A 166 -9.00 4.89 -1.93
C LEU A 166 -10.10 5.28 -0.95
N GLY A 167 -11.35 5.19 -1.35
CA GLY A 167 -12.51 5.31 -0.49
C GLY A 167 -12.90 3.96 0.13
N LEU A 168 -12.26 3.57 1.23
CA LEU A 168 -12.64 2.39 1.98
C LEU A 168 -13.98 2.56 2.68
N ARG A 169 -14.68 1.45 2.83
CA ARG A 169 -15.91 1.34 3.63
C ARG A 169 -15.82 0.17 4.59
N TRP A 170 -16.62 0.20 5.63
CA TRP A 170 -16.78 -0.90 6.57
C TRP A 170 -18.23 -1.09 6.96
N ASP A 171 -18.58 -2.29 7.39
CA ASP A 171 -19.87 -2.66 7.94
C ASP A 171 -19.67 -3.63 9.13
N ARG A 172 -20.71 -4.38 9.52
CA ARG A 172 -20.61 -5.37 10.59
C ARG A 172 -19.71 -6.56 10.30
N ASP A 173 -19.41 -6.84 9.02
CA ASP A 173 -18.74 -8.06 8.59
C ASP A 173 -17.27 -7.82 8.23
N GLY A 174 -16.89 -6.58 7.84
CA GLY A 174 -15.50 -6.30 7.47
C GLY A 174 -15.24 -4.94 6.83
N VAL A 175 -14.11 -4.85 6.13
CA VAL A 175 -13.61 -3.65 5.43
C VAL A 175 -13.47 -3.97 3.95
N TRP A 176 -13.86 -3.03 3.09
CA TRP A 176 -13.82 -3.24 1.65
C TRP A 176 -13.71 -1.92 0.87
N ALA A 177 -13.28 -2.03 -0.38
CA ALA A 177 -13.35 -0.99 -1.39
C ALA A 177 -13.70 -1.60 -2.75
N HIS A 178 -14.53 -0.90 -3.51
CA HIS A 178 -14.82 -1.22 -4.89
C HIS A 178 -14.55 0.02 -5.73
N PHE A 179 -13.54 -0.02 -6.61
CA PHE A 179 -13.08 1.16 -7.33
C PHE A 179 -12.36 0.80 -8.63
N ARG A 180 -12.22 1.78 -9.50
CA ARG A 180 -11.39 1.67 -10.71
C ARG A 180 -10.03 2.31 -10.43
N PRO A 181 -8.92 1.56 -10.55
CA PRO A 181 -7.58 2.13 -10.37
C PRO A 181 -7.32 3.29 -11.32
N ARG A 182 -6.65 4.32 -10.83
CA ARG A 182 -6.28 5.51 -11.60
C ARG A 182 -5.23 5.17 -12.66
N ALA A 183 -5.08 6.04 -13.66
CA ALA A 183 -4.11 5.86 -14.74
C ALA A 183 -2.67 5.72 -14.24
N SER A 184 -2.29 6.40 -13.14
CA SER A 184 -0.97 6.28 -12.51
C SER A 184 -0.65 4.89 -11.97
N TRP A 185 -1.68 4.03 -11.78
CA TRP A 185 -1.58 2.65 -11.29
C TRP A 185 -1.87 1.62 -12.38
N ARG A 186 -1.83 2.04 -13.63
CA ARG A 186 -2.06 1.18 -14.77
C ARG A 186 -0.88 1.22 -15.73
N GLY A 187 -0.57 0.07 -16.29
CA GLY A 187 0.37 -0.10 -17.39
C GLY A 187 -0.34 -0.26 -18.74
N PRO A 188 0.42 -0.53 -19.81
CA PRO A 188 -0.12 -0.81 -21.13
C PRO A 188 -1.13 -1.96 -21.13
N GLY A 189 -2.20 -1.86 -21.96
CA GLY A 189 -3.22 -2.91 -22.07
C GLY A 189 -4.09 -3.09 -20.84
N ASP A 190 -4.36 -2.01 -20.10
CA ASP A 190 -5.17 -2.02 -18.86
C ASP A 190 -4.63 -2.95 -17.76
N ARG A 191 -3.37 -3.30 -17.80
CA ARG A 191 -2.73 -4.06 -16.71
C ARG A 191 -2.64 -3.20 -15.46
N ILE A 192 -2.93 -3.81 -14.33
CA ILE A 192 -2.75 -3.16 -13.02
C ILE A 192 -1.26 -3.25 -12.66
N ASP A 193 -0.71 -2.14 -12.14
CA ASP A 193 0.64 -2.16 -11.59
C ASP A 193 0.71 -3.13 -10.39
N PRO A 194 1.68 -4.06 -10.34
CA PRO A 194 1.81 -5.02 -9.24
C PRO A 194 1.93 -4.37 -7.86
N ALA A 195 2.46 -3.14 -7.79
CA ALA A 195 2.57 -2.37 -6.54
C ALA A 195 1.21 -2.05 -5.91
N LEU A 196 0.12 -2.09 -6.69
CA LEU A 196 -1.23 -1.81 -6.18
C LEU A 196 -1.64 -2.81 -5.09
N ALA A 197 -1.40 -4.10 -5.30
CA ALA A 197 -1.87 -5.13 -4.38
C ALA A 197 -1.29 -4.98 -2.96
N PRO A 198 0.05 -4.89 -2.74
CA PRO A 198 0.58 -4.72 -1.40
C PRO A 198 0.13 -3.42 -0.73
N VAL A 199 0.02 -2.30 -1.47
CA VAL A 199 -0.45 -1.03 -0.91
C VAL A 199 -1.91 -1.11 -0.47
N LEU A 200 -2.77 -1.62 -1.34
CA LEU A 200 -4.21 -1.70 -1.10
C LEU A 200 -4.57 -2.70 -0.02
N LEU A 201 -3.94 -3.88 -0.04
CA LEU A 201 -4.24 -4.95 0.89
C LEU A 201 -3.68 -4.68 2.30
N ASP A 202 -2.57 -3.93 2.42
CA ASP A 202 -2.07 -3.43 3.71
C ASP A 202 -3.08 -2.44 4.33
N GLU A 203 -3.62 -1.52 3.55
CA GLU A 203 -4.61 -0.55 4.03
C GLU A 203 -5.88 -1.24 4.54
N VAL A 204 -6.45 -2.18 3.77
CA VAL A 204 -7.62 -2.98 4.21
C VAL A 204 -7.31 -3.75 5.49
N ALA A 205 -6.17 -4.43 5.54
CA ALA A 205 -5.80 -5.28 6.65
C ALA A 205 -5.46 -4.49 7.92
N TRP A 206 -4.85 -3.30 7.78
CA TRP A 206 -4.62 -2.38 8.88
C TRP A 206 -5.94 -1.97 9.54
N TRP A 207 -6.94 -1.57 8.74
CA TRP A 207 -8.25 -1.21 9.24
C TRP A 207 -8.98 -2.37 9.91
N LEU A 208 -8.87 -3.59 9.39
CA LEU A 208 -9.40 -4.78 10.07
C LEU A 208 -8.82 -4.93 11.47
N GLY A 209 -7.50 -4.82 11.60
CA GLY A 209 -6.80 -4.88 12.89
C GLY A 209 -7.27 -3.79 13.85
N ALA A 210 -7.31 -2.54 13.38
CA ALA A 210 -7.71 -1.39 14.19
C ALA A 210 -9.17 -1.48 14.65
N LEU A 211 -10.09 -1.90 13.78
CA LEU A 211 -11.52 -2.01 14.13
C LEU A 211 -11.83 -3.19 15.08
N VAL A 212 -11.12 -4.31 14.97
CA VAL A 212 -11.30 -5.45 15.89
C VAL A 212 -10.68 -5.17 17.25
N THR A 213 -9.49 -4.59 17.29
CA THR A 213 -8.81 -4.28 18.55
C THR A 213 -9.30 -3.00 19.19
N LYS A 214 -10.01 -2.15 18.45
CA LYS A 214 -10.44 -0.81 18.86
C LYS A 214 -9.26 0.13 19.15
N GLU A 215 -8.11 -0.15 18.58
CA GLU A 215 -6.87 0.60 18.77
C GLU A 215 -6.18 0.90 17.46
N GLY A 216 -5.43 2.00 17.43
CA GLY A 216 -4.44 2.26 16.40
C GLY A 216 -3.24 1.33 16.52
N GLY A 217 -2.42 1.28 15.48
CA GLY A 217 -1.28 0.38 15.50
C GLY A 217 -0.38 0.51 14.28
N LEU A 218 0.50 -0.47 14.13
CA LEU A 218 1.43 -0.56 13.00
C LEU A 218 1.39 -1.95 12.37
N THR A 219 1.67 -2.00 11.08
CA THR A 219 1.96 -3.25 10.38
C THR A 219 3.38 -3.68 10.70
N ASN A 220 3.55 -4.93 11.16
CA ASN A 220 4.84 -5.52 11.52
C ASN A 220 5.36 -6.48 10.45
N ARG A 221 4.47 -7.27 9.86
CA ARG A 221 4.78 -8.18 8.75
C ARG A 221 3.67 -8.11 7.71
N ILE A 222 4.07 -8.24 6.46
CA ILE A 222 3.18 -8.32 5.31
C ILE A 222 3.59 -9.52 4.47
N SER A 223 2.68 -10.46 4.26
CA SER A 223 2.80 -11.50 3.25
C SER A 223 1.78 -11.21 2.15
N VAL A 224 2.23 -11.05 0.92
CA VAL A 224 1.35 -10.84 -0.24
C VAL A 224 1.68 -11.88 -1.29
N THR A 225 0.67 -12.61 -1.74
CA THR A 225 0.77 -13.51 -2.88
C THR A 225 0.14 -12.83 -4.09
N LEU A 226 0.95 -12.46 -5.07
CA LEU A 226 0.53 -11.94 -6.36
C LEU A 226 0.25 -13.12 -7.28
N LEU A 227 -1.01 -13.46 -7.48
CA LEU A 227 -1.43 -14.60 -8.29
C LEU A 227 -1.48 -14.27 -9.78
N ARG A 228 -1.86 -13.04 -10.11
CA ARG A 228 -2.04 -12.56 -11.50
C ARG A 228 -1.51 -11.12 -11.64
N PRO A 229 -0.19 -10.90 -11.45
CA PRO A 229 0.39 -9.55 -11.45
C PRO A 229 0.35 -8.86 -12.81
N ASP A 230 0.19 -9.63 -13.89
CA ASP A 230 0.15 -9.17 -15.28
C ASP A 230 -1.27 -9.15 -15.87
N ALA A 231 -2.30 -9.43 -15.05
CA ALA A 231 -3.67 -9.48 -15.54
C ALA A 231 -4.12 -8.13 -16.11
N ALA A 232 -4.73 -8.18 -17.30
CA ALA A 232 -5.49 -7.06 -17.80
C ALA A 232 -6.83 -6.97 -17.04
N VAL A 233 -7.07 -5.84 -16.40
CA VAL A 233 -8.30 -5.61 -15.61
C VAL A 233 -8.96 -4.32 -16.09
N PRO A 234 -9.77 -4.38 -17.14
CA PRO A 234 -10.40 -3.18 -17.73
C PRO A 234 -11.49 -2.58 -16.83
N GLY A 235 -12.01 -3.38 -15.90
CA GLY A 235 -13.10 -3.03 -14.99
C GLY A 235 -12.65 -2.46 -13.63
N PRO A 236 -13.61 -2.30 -12.72
CA PRO A 236 -13.33 -2.04 -11.32
C PRO A 236 -12.73 -3.29 -10.65
N ILE A 237 -12.07 -3.08 -9.52
CA ILE A 237 -11.56 -4.14 -8.65
C ILE A 237 -12.17 -4.00 -7.27
N THR A 238 -12.16 -5.09 -6.53
CA THR A 238 -12.62 -5.14 -5.14
C THR A 238 -11.50 -5.59 -4.23
N ALA A 239 -11.18 -4.79 -3.23
CA ALA A 239 -10.37 -5.22 -2.11
C ALA A 239 -11.28 -5.47 -0.91
N VAL A 240 -11.02 -6.54 -0.17
CA VAL A 240 -11.93 -6.97 0.90
C VAL A 240 -11.20 -7.76 1.97
N GLY A 241 -11.67 -7.62 3.22
CA GLY A 241 -11.27 -8.47 4.34
C GLY A 241 -12.38 -8.53 5.38
N ARG A 242 -12.41 -9.62 6.17
CA ARG A 242 -13.48 -9.91 7.13
C ARG A 242 -12.99 -9.83 8.56
N PHE A 243 -13.83 -9.36 9.47
CA PHE A 243 -13.53 -9.37 10.90
C PHE A 243 -13.39 -10.79 11.45
N ALA A 244 -14.12 -11.76 10.89
CA ALA A 244 -14.02 -13.17 11.29
C ALA A 244 -12.63 -13.79 11.03
N ASP A 245 -11.85 -13.22 10.10
CA ASP A 245 -10.51 -13.69 9.76
C ASP A 245 -9.41 -12.98 10.59
N VAL A 246 -9.79 -12.08 11.50
CA VAL A 246 -8.85 -11.39 12.39
C VAL A 246 -8.63 -12.24 13.64
N THR A 247 -7.41 -12.73 13.81
CA THR A 247 -7.08 -13.65 14.90
C THR A 247 -5.82 -13.20 15.65
N PRO A 248 -5.74 -13.40 16.97
CA PRO A 248 -4.52 -13.15 17.71
C PRO A 248 -3.44 -14.15 17.27
N VAL A 249 -2.20 -13.67 17.11
CA VAL A 249 -1.03 -14.51 16.76
C VAL A 249 -0.49 -15.23 17.99
N ASP A 250 -0.65 -14.62 19.14
CA ASP A 250 -0.13 -15.13 20.41
C ASP A 250 -1.18 -15.02 21.55
N ARG A 251 -0.95 -15.74 22.65
CA ARG A 251 -1.84 -15.73 23.81
C ARG A 251 -1.92 -14.36 24.51
N ARG A 252 -0.90 -13.52 24.38
CA ARG A 252 -0.84 -12.17 24.97
C ARG A 252 -1.60 -11.13 24.15
N ARG A 253 -2.02 -11.51 22.93
CA ARG A 253 -2.73 -10.64 21.97
C ARG A 253 -1.96 -9.35 21.63
N ILE A 254 -0.62 -9.44 21.62
CA ILE A 254 0.24 -8.32 21.23
C ILE A 254 0.19 -8.12 19.72
N PHE A 255 0.07 -9.23 18.98
CA PHE A 255 0.00 -9.24 17.53
C PHE A 255 -1.28 -9.90 17.05
N TRP A 256 -1.84 -9.35 15.98
CA TRP A 256 -3.06 -9.84 15.35
C TRP A 256 -2.79 -10.13 13.89
N ARG A 257 -3.26 -11.26 13.42
CA ARG A 257 -3.24 -11.59 12.00
C ARG A 257 -4.54 -11.14 11.38
N THR A 258 -4.43 -10.45 10.23
CA THR A 258 -5.55 -10.07 9.39
C THR A 258 -5.35 -10.65 7.99
N ARG A 259 -6.43 -10.78 7.24
CA ARG A 259 -6.40 -11.29 5.87
C ARG A 259 -7.20 -10.37 4.97
N SER A 260 -6.73 -10.21 3.74
CA SER A 260 -7.40 -9.43 2.72
C SER A 260 -7.16 -10.03 1.34
N GLY A 261 -8.09 -9.78 0.42
CA GLY A 261 -8.00 -10.26 -0.95
C GLY A 261 -8.34 -9.17 -1.96
N LEU A 262 -7.80 -9.31 -3.15
CA LEU A 262 -8.03 -8.45 -4.30
C LEU A 262 -8.68 -9.26 -5.41
N LEU A 263 -9.86 -8.82 -5.86
CA LEU A 263 -10.66 -9.48 -6.88
C LEU A 263 -10.88 -8.56 -8.09
N ALA A 264 -10.87 -9.13 -9.27
CA ALA A 264 -11.37 -8.48 -10.47
C ALA A 264 -12.91 -8.43 -10.46
N ALA A 265 -13.50 -7.69 -11.39
CA ALA A 265 -14.95 -7.52 -11.49
C ALA A 265 -15.73 -8.84 -11.73
N ASP A 266 -15.10 -9.81 -12.36
CA ASP A 266 -15.64 -11.15 -12.61
C ASP A 266 -15.46 -12.12 -11.42
N GLY A 267 -14.93 -11.66 -10.30
CA GLY A 267 -14.63 -12.47 -9.12
C GLY A 267 -13.28 -13.19 -9.18
N THR A 268 -12.50 -13.03 -10.24
CA THR A 268 -11.16 -13.63 -10.32
C THR A 268 -10.25 -13.08 -9.23
N LEU A 269 -9.65 -13.97 -8.45
CA LEU A 269 -8.68 -13.59 -7.41
C LEU A 269 -7.35 -13.18 -8.05
N LEU A 270 -6.93 -11.94 -7.78
CA LEU A 270 -5.70 -11.35 -8.32
C LEU A 270 -4.54 -11.44 -7.32
N ALA A 271 -4.83 -11.23 -6.05
CA ALA A 271 -3.85 -11.29 -4.97
C ALA A 271 -4.51 -11.55 -3.63
N VAL A 272 -3.76 -12.09 -2.69
CA VAL A 272 -4.14 -12.24 -1.29
C VAL A 272 -3.05 -11.69 -0.39
N ALA A 273 -3.43 -11.22 0.81
CA ALA A 273 -2.46 -10.80 1.81
C ALA A 273 -2.81 -11.33 3.20
N SER A 274 -1.78 -11.63 3.96
CA SER A 274 -1.83 -11.86 5.40
C SER A 274 -0.90 -10.87 6.08
N ILE A 275 -1.42 -10.11 7.04
CA ILE A 275 -0.68 -9.05 7.70
C ILE A 275 -0.68 -9.29 9.21
N VAL A 276 0.45 -9.04 9.84
CA VAL A 276 0.59 -9.01 11.29
C VAL A 276 0.53 -7.57 11.75
N PHE A 277 -0.60 -7.22 12.37
CA PHE A 277 -0.89 -5.93 12.96
C PHE A 277 -0.52 -5.92 14.44
N ARG A 278 0.13 -4.85 14.90
CA ARG A 278 0.44 -4.60 16.30
C ARG A 278 -0.35 -3.39 16.80
N PRO A 279 -1.45 -3.58 17.57
CA PRO A 279 -2.12 -2.48 18.25
C PRO A 279 -1.26 -1.94 19.39
N GLY A 280 -1.52 -0.71 19.83
CA GLY A 280 -0.86 -0.15 20.98
C GLY A 280 -1.37 1.23 21.36
N ALA A 281 -1.51 1.49 22.65
CA ALA A 281 -1.97 2.78 23.16
C ALA A 281 -1.05 3.94 22.75
N GLU A 282 0.25 3.66 22.59
CA GLU A 282 1.26 4.63 22.14
C GLU A 282 0.99 5.14 20.72
N TYR A 283 0.39 4.32 19.86
CA TYR A 283 -0.02 4.72 18.51
C TYR A 283 -1.41 5.34 18.52
N SER A 284 -2.31 4.77 19.32
CA SER A 284 -3.72 5.15 19.38
C SER A 284 -3.91 6.63 19.69
N THR A 285 -3.21 7.17 20.67
CA THR A 285 -3.37 8.59 21.07
C THR A 285 -3.24 9.55 19.89
N ARG A 286 -2.19 9.37 19.08
CA ARG A 286 -1.94 10.21 17.91
C ARG A 286 -2.91 9.91 16.76
N GLN A 287 -3.13 8.62 16.48
CA GLN A 287 -3.95 8.18 15.37
C GLN A 287 -5.43 8.48 15.60
N MET A 288 -5.94 8.30 16.81
CA MET A 288 -7.36 8.58 17.12
C MET A 288 -7.69 10.06 17.00
N SER A 289 -6.81 10.96 17.42
CA SER A 289 -6.99 12.41 17.23
C SER A 289 -7.08 12.78 15.75
N PHE A 290 -6.24 12.15 14.93
CA PHE A 290 -6.24 12.36 13.48
C PHE A 290 -7.55 11.84 12.84
N PHE A 291 -8.00 10.64 13.21
CA PHE A 291 -9.23 10.06 12.67
C PHE A 291 -10.48 10.81 13.14
N ARG A 292 -10.53 11.21 14.40
CA ARG A 292 -11.65 12.00 14.95
C ARG A 292 -11.87 13.29 14.15
N ALA A 293 -10.80 13.97 13.77
CA ALA A 293 -10.88 15.22 13.01
C ALA A 293 -11.38 15.02 11.54
N ARG A 294 -11.42 13.78 11.03
CA ARG A 294 -11.71 13.43 9.63
C ARG A 294 -12.89 12.49 9.45
N THR A 295 -13.57 12.17 10.53
CA THR A 295 -14.70 11.22 10.53
C THR A 295 -15.91 11.88 11.17
N ASP A 296 -17.08 11.58 10.64
CA ASP A 296 -18.33 11.91 11.30
C ASP A 296 -18.31 11.38 12.75
N PRO A 297 -18.75 12.19 13.77
CA PRO A 297 -18.65 11.81 15.18
C PRO A 297 -19.35 10.49 15.52
N GLU A 298 -20.51 10.21 14.92
CA GLU A 298 -21.26 8.98 15.17
C GLU A 298 -20.50 7.76 14.60
N ASN A 299 -19.96 7.90 13.37
CA ASN A 299 -19.15 6.87 12.74
C ASN A 299 -17.85 6.65 13.52
N PHE A 300 -17.19 7.71 13.99
CA PHE A 300 -15.99 7.59 14.83
C PHE A 300 -16.28 6.84 16.13
N ALA A 301 -17.40 7.16 16.81
CA ALA A 301 -17.81 6.47 18.02
C ALA A 301 -18.08 4.97 17.80
N ARG A 302 -18.63 4.60 16.63
CA ARG A 302 -18.83 3.19 16.24
C ARG A 302 -17.49 2.48 16.02
N MET A 303 -16.52 3.14 15.38
CA MET A 303 -15.19 2.60 15.12
C MET A 303 -14.38 2.43 16.40
N PHE A 304 -14.34 3.45 17.23
CA PHE A 304 -13.47 3.57 18.40
C PHE A 304 -14.21 4.09 19.63
N PRO A 305 -15.13 3.30 20.22
CA PRO A 305 -15.98 3.76 21.32
C PRO A 305 -15.20 4.22 22.55
N GLY A 306 -14.03 3.63 22.82
CA GLY A 306 -13.15 4.03 23.92
C GLY A 306 -12.50 5.40 23.78
N TYR A 307 -12.57 6.01 22.60
CA TYR A 307 -11.98 7.31 22.28
C TYR A 307 -13.01 8.37 21.87
N ALA A 308 -14.30 8.07 22.00
CA ALA A 308 -15.38 8.95 21.52
C ALA A 308 -15.74 10.07 22.53
N GLY A 309 -15.27 9.98 23.78
CA GLY A 309 -15.51 10.94 24.85
C GLY A 309 -14.62 12.19 24.78
#